data_4cf232ecd84c5c7f04d9092b13e677b2
#
_entry.id   4cf232ecd84c5c7f04d9092b13e677b2
#
_cell.length_a   1.000
_cell.length_b   1.000
_cell.length_c   1.000
_cell.angle_alpha   90.00
_cell.angle_beta   90.00
_cell.angle_gamma   90.00
#
_symmetry.space_group_name_H-M   'P 1'
#
loop_
_entity.id
_entity.type
_entity.pdbx_description
1 polymer ?
#
loop_
_entity_poly.entity_id
_entity_poly.type
_entity_poly.pdbx_seq_one_letter_code
_entity_poly.pdbx_strand_id
1 'polypeptide(L)'
;MKSFKKIRNYYFGIYSIRDDYEHKRLNKIIYYVCRFCYGVLHPKIFLNLFKNFFINSYNSILFLKSVLPLKQKIFSKDFNKKKKNFLKKFKKKKKKNVLGVCLRGMEECFFQIWYIMVKKVYKNSNFLVLSMKQNKKINLLCKILGVKIFYFEDISKNKTIIPNHLKEKINNLVSERDFLSFNHNKINYGRIALSSYFRNIYSGKIDLNSENLKDIKNILTDFLTFEKPIESFLKKNNISYLISTEIFMEEYALIAKISCKEKIPFLRFETTYSDGEYMVSKVNQENFHDHGSSISESTFKSIKNKSSISQIITKNKEDFFKRYNKKESLFAKSNYNDSQALDNNQIIKSLNLDPNKKIGVIFSHILYDVIFAYGDGYFDNYYRWLGETIKIISTFKNTQWILKLHPSNMWRGEVKKQLINEYEEMRVIKEYVGEIPNNLKIIDQTIKILPNSLMSLADLGITVRGTSGIELATMGKKVITLGRGRYDKYKFTNFCDTLDEYKELLESFDLGNYEKFLRSDQVIENSNIFYY
;
A
#
# COMPACT_ATOMS: atom_id res chain seq x y z
N MET A 1 -11.98 24.89 13.76
CA MET A 1 -10.58 24.39 13.89
C MET A 1 -10.46 22.97 14.42
N LYS A 2 -11.21 22.53 15.45
CA LYS A 2 -11.19 21.13 15.95
C LYS A 2 -11.61 20.08 14.91
N SER A 3 -12.57 20.39 14.04
CA SER A 3 -13.03 19.52 12.96
C SER A 3 -11.97 19.28 11.88
N PHE A 4 -11.17 20.29 11.54
CA PHE A 4 -10.09 20.21 10.55
C PHE A 4 -8.94 19.29 11.00
N LYS A 5 -8.64 19.29 12.30
CA LYS A 5 -7.61 18.42 12.90
C LYS A 5 -8.04 16.94 12.88
N LYS A 6 -9.34 16.68 13.06
CA LYS A 6 -9.94 15.34 13.03
C LYS A 6 -9.94 14.74 11.61
N ILE A 7 -10.25 15.56 10.60
CA ILE A 7 -10.24 15.17 9.17
C ILE A 7 -8.81 14.95 8.69
N ARG A 8 -7.85 15.82 9.08
CA ARG A 8 -6.43 15.66 8.76
C ARG A 8 -5.87 14.33 9.27
N ASN A 9 -6.19 13.98 10.50
CA ASN A 9 -5.70 12.75 11.13
C ASN A 9 -6.29 11.48 10.50
N TYR A 10 -7.50 11.57 9.94
CA TYR A 10 -8.16 10.44 9.27
C TYR A 10 -7.57 10.15 7.87
N TYR A 11 -7.18 11.19 7.13
CA TYR A 11 -6.74 11.06 5.73
C TYR A 11 -5.23 10.83 5.53
N PHE A 12 -4.41 11.22 6.49
CA PHE A 12 -2.95 11.09 6.40
C PHE A 12 -2.37 10.03 7.32
N GLY A 13 -3.19 9.06 7.72
CA GLY A 13 -2.88 8.03 8.68
C GLY A 13 -1.63 7.18 8.41
N ILE A 14 -1.08 7.20 7.23
CA ILE A 14 0.13 6.43 6.88
C ILE A 14 1.40 7.30 6.93
N TYR A 15 1.28 8.63 6.87
CA TYR A 15 2.45 9.47 6.54
C TYR A 15 2.75 10.63 7.48
N SER A 16 2.11 10.80 8.61
CA SER A 16 2.32 12.07 9.23
C SER A 16 2.21 12.17 10.70
N ILE A 17 3.10 11.72 11.45
CA ILE A 17 3.16 12.27 12.79
C ILE A 17 4.39 13.11 13.03
N ARG A 18 5.37 13.01 12.19
CA ARG A 18 6.64 13.62 12.53
C ARG A 18 6.87 15.02 12.02
N ASP A 19 6.16 15.53 11.05
CA ASP A 19 6.41 16.91 10.66
C ASP A 19 5.19 17.64 10.15
N ASP A 20 4.56 18.27 11.07
CA ASP A 20 3.65 19.39 10.85
C ASP A 20 4.23 20.46 9.89
N TYR A 21 5.54 20.50 9.70
CA TYR A 21 6.20 21.54 8.91
C TYR A 21 6.26 21.23 7.41
N GLU A 22 6.66 20.03 6.99
CA GLU A 22 6.75 19.69 5.56
C GLU A 22 5.39 19.34 4.95
N HIS A 23 4.51 18.69 5.69
CA HIS A 23 3.13 18.47 5.24
C HIS A 23 2.29 19.76 5.25
N LYS A 24 2.53 20.68 6.17
CA LYS A 24 1.99 22.04 6.07
C LYS A 24 2.47 22.73 4.81
N ARG A 25 3.69 22.44 4.37
CA ARG A 25 4.31 23.00 3.17
C ARG A 25 3.71 22.44 1.89
N LEU A 26 3.57 21.10 1.77
CA LEU A 26 2.97 20.43 0.62
C LEU A 26 1.47 20.75 0.50
N ASN A 27 0.74 20.69 1.60
CA ASN A 27 -0.67 21.09 1.66
C ASN A 27 -0.86 22.59 1.38
N LYS A 28 0.08 23.43 1.80
CA LYS A 28 0.09 24.85 1.41
C LYS A 28 0.31 25.01 -0.09
N ILE A 29 1.21 24.28 -0.69
CA ILE A 29 1.51 24.37 -2.13
C ILE A 29 0.30 23.93 -2.96
N ILE A 30 -0.30 22.79 -2.65
CA ILE A 30 -1.52 22.30 -3.31
C ILE A 30 -2.68 23.29 -3.07
N TYR A 31 -2.83 23.80 -1.86
CA TYR A 31 -3.79 24.83 -1.51
C TYR A 31 -3.56 26.12 -2.33
N TYR A 32 -2.30 26.57 -2.49
CA TYR A 32 -1.99 27.78 -3.27
C TYR A 32 -2.14 27.57 -4.78
N VAL A 33 -1.84 26.38 -5.31
CA VAL A 33 -2.09 26.07 -6.73
C VAL A 33 -3.59 26.03 -7.01
N CYS A 34 -4.38 25.37 -6.16
CA CYS A 34 -5.84 25.37 -6.28
C CYS A 34 -6.42 26.79 -6.12
N ARG A 35 -5.86 27.58 -5.21
CA ARG A 35 -6.25 28.97 -4.98
C ARG A 35 -5.82 29.89 -6.10
N PHE A 36 -4.67 29.67 -6.72
CA PHE A 36 -4.20 30.38 -7.91
C PHE A 36 -5.13 30.10 -9.11
N CYS A 37 -5.44 28.83 -9.37
CA CYS A 37 -6.38 28.45 -10.42
C CYS A 37 -7.79 29.05 -10.17
N TYR A 38 -8.23 29.08 -8.91
CA TYR A 38 -9.48 29.71 -8.53
C TYR A 38 -9.42 31.24 -8.66
N GLY A 39 -8.27 31.83 -8.33
CA GLY A 39 -8.04 33.26 -8.43
C GLY A 39 -8.00 33.81 -9.85
N VAL A 40 -7.47 33.03 -10.80
CA VAL A 40 -7.49 33.35 -12.24
C VAL A 40 -8.93 33.45 -12.75
N LEU A 41 -9.85 32.69 -12.17
CA LEU A 41 -11.28 32.72 -12.51
C LEU A 41 -12.06 33.83 -11.72
N HIS A 42 -11.43 34.41 -10.69
CA HIS A 42 -12.02 35.45 -9.83
C HIS A 42 -11.02 36.58 -9.53
N PRO A 43 -10.92 37.61 -10.40
CA PRO A 43 -9.87 38.66 -10.36
C PRO A 43 -9.68 39.39 -9.03
N LYS A 44 -10.76 39.65 -8.28
CA LYS A 44 -10.67 40.28 -6.95
C LYS A 44 -9.99 39.40 -5.89
N ILE A 45 -10.08 38.09 -6.04
CA ILE A 45 -9.41 37.11 -5.17
C ILE A 45 -7.96 36.92 -5.61
N PHE A 46 -7.70 37.03 -6.92
CA PHE A 46 -6.38 36.94 -7.52
C PHE A 46 -5.38 37.98 -6.98
N LEU A 47 -5.79 39.24 -6.83
CA LEU A 47 -4.94 40.31 -6.29
C LEU A 47 -4.48 40.07 -4.85
N ASN A 48 -5.35 39.52 -4.00
CA ASN A 48 -4.98 39.15 -2.63
C ASN A 48 -4.10 37.89 -2.57
N LEU A 49 -4.26 36.99 -3.52
CA LEU A 49 -3.42 35.82 -3.64
C LEU A 49 -2.04 36.12 -4.21
N PHE A 50 -1.96 37.06 -5.15
CA PHE A 50 -0.71 37.53 -5.74
C PHE A 50 0.21 38.18 -4.70
N LYS A 51 -0.34 38.94 -3.78
CA LYS A 51 0.41 39.53 -2.65
C LYS A 51 1.00 38.45 -1.73
N ASN A 52 0.24 37.38 -1.44
CA ASN A 52 0.69 36.25 -0.63
C ASN A 52 1.60 35.28 -1.39
N PHE A 53 1.51 35.23 -2.73
CA PHE A 53 2.34 34.41 -3.60
C PHE A 53 3.77 34.96 -3.69
N PHE A 54 3.98 36.26 -3.78
CA PHE A 54 5.33 36.84 -3.83
C PHE A 54 6.09 36.72 -2.52
N ILE A 55 5.41 36.71 -1.37
CA ILE A 55 6.02 36.49 -0.05
C ILE A 55 6.51 35.05 0.12
N ASN A 56 5.92 34.10 -0.62
CA ASN A 56 6.24 32.65 -0.57
C ASN A 56 6.84 32.10 -1.88
N SER A 57 7.34 32.98 -2.77
CA SER A 57 7.81 32.65 -4.13
C SER A 57 8.95 31.63 -4.18
N TYR A 58 9.83 31.61 -3.17
CA TYR A 58 10.94 30.65 -3.11
C TYR A 58 10.46 29.18 -3.03
N ASN A 59 9.37 28.92 -2.32
CA ASN A 59 8.80 27.59 -2.17
C ASN A 59 8.03 27.13 -3.42
N SER A 60 7.46 28.09 -4.17
CA SER A 60 6.78 27.81 -5.44
C SER A 60 7.74 27.47 -6.57
N ILE A 61 8.95 28.03 -6.56
CA ILE A 61 10.02 27.71 -7.51
C ILE A 61 10.57 26.31 -7.24
N LEU A 62 10.68 25.88 -5.98
CA LEU A 62 11.06 24.51 -5.63
C LEU A 62 10.01 23.49 -6.06
N PHE A 63 8.73 23.82 -5.94
CA PHE A 63 7.64 22.98 -6.43
C PHE A 63 7.65 22.88 -7.97
N LEU A 64 7.78 24.00 -8.67
CA LEU A 64 7.92 24.00 -10.13
C LEU A 64 9.16 23.22 -10.57
N LYS A 65 10.27 23.29 -9.84
CA LYS A 65 11.46 22.46 -10.08
C LYS A 65 11.23 20.97 -9.82
N SER A 66 10.34 20.59 -8.91
CA SER A 66 9.96 19.18 -8.67
C SER A 66 8.94 18.64 -9.68
N VAL A 67 8.08 19.51 -10.23
CA VAL A 67 7.05 19.16 -11.22
C VAL A 67 7.58 19.22 -12.66
N LEU A 68 8.56 20.08 -12.95
CA LEU A 68 9.20 20.19 -14.26
C LEU A 68 9.89 18.88 -14.71
N PRO A 69 10.64 18.15 -13.85
CA PRO A 69 11.17 16.82 -14.20
C PRO A 69 10.07 15.80 -14.48
N LEU A 70 8.95 15.85 -13.76
CA LEU A 70 7.75 15.04 -14.04
C LEU A 70 7.20 15.36 -15.45
N LYS A 71 7.15 16.64 -15.80
CA LYS A 71 6.73 17.10 -17.13
C LYS A 71 7.70 16.64 -18.22
N GLN A 72 9.01 16.67 -17.96
CA GLN A 72 10.03 16.20 -18.89
C GLN A 72 10.04 14.66 -19.02
N LYS A 73 9.87 13.89 -17.93
CA LYS A 73 9.74 12.42 -17.99
C LYS A 73 8.44 11.98 -18.69
N ILE A 74 7.31 12.64 -18.42
CA ILE A 74 6.04 12.38 -19.10
C ILE A 74 6.13 12.68 -20.61
N PHE A 75 7.01 13.61 -21.03
CA PHE A 75 7.23 14.01 -22.42
C PHE A 75 8.51 13.43 -23.03
N SER A 76 9.24 12.55 -22.35
CA SER A 76 10.46 11.92 -22.88
C SER A 76 10.17 11.09 -24.11
N LYS A 77 11.18 10.93 -25.00
CA LYS A 77 11.10 10.09 -26.20
C LYS A 77 10.69 8.65 -25.89
N ASP A 78 11.13 8.11 -24.76
CA ASP A 78 10.80 6.77 -24.27
C ASP A 78 9.34 6.61 -23.83
N PHE A 79 8.80 7.60 -23.12
CA PHE A 79 7.37 7.63 -22.82
C PHE A 79 6.54 7.70 -24.10
N ASN A 80 6.96 8.47 -25.09
CA ASN A 80 6.27 8.56 -26.38
C ASN A 80 6.35 7.26 -27.19
N LYS A 81 7.42 6.48 -27.09
CA LYS A 81 7.56 5.17 -27.74
C LYS A 81 6.70 4.10 -27.04
N LYS A 82 6.75 4.04 -25.71
CA LYS A 82 5.86 3.18 -24.88
C LYS A 82 4.39 3.56 -25.08
N LYS A 83 4.09 4.86 -25.16
CA LYS A 83 2.78 5.43 -25.48
C LYS A 83 2.26 4.97 -26.85
N LYS A 84 3.10 4.95 -27.89
CA LYS A 84 2.69 4.54 -29.24
C LYS A 84 2.24 3.07 -29.29
N ASN A 85 2.88 2.20 -28.52
CA ASN A 85 2.54 0.79 -28.38
C ASN A 85 1.29 0.56 -27.50
N PHE A 86 1.16 1.30 -26.41
CA PHE A 86 -0.04 1.28 -25.56
C PHE A 86 -1.26 1.80 -26.32
N LEU A 87 -1.10 2.90 -27.08
CA LEU A 87 -2.17 3.51 -27.88
C LEU A 87 -2.61 2.65 -29.06
N LYS A 88 -1.72 1.84 -29.69
CA LYS A 88 -2.10 0.90 -30.74
C LYS A 88 -3.12 -0.14 -30.26
N LYS A 89 -3.05 -0.58 -29.01
CA LYS A 89 -3.99 -1.53 -28.41
C LYS A 89 -5.40 -0.95 -28.13
N PHE A 90 -5.55 0.38 -28.12
CA PHE A 90 -6.79 1.07 -27.73
C PHE A 90 -7.44 1.90 -28.85
N LYS A 91 -6.99 1.75 -30.10
CA LYS A 91 -7.58 2.44 -31.26
C LYS A 91 -8.96 1.88 -31.62
N LYS A 92 -10.01 2.13 -30.86
CA LYS A 92 -11.39 1.96 -31.32
C LYS A 92 -12.24 3.24 -31.13
N LYS A 93 -12.99 3.54 -32.19
CA LYS A 93 -13.62 4.83 -32.55
C LYS A 93 -14.82 5.32 -31.71
N LYS A 94 -15.23 4.66 -30.64
CA LYS A 94 -16.37 5.12 -29.81
C LYS A 94 -15.90 6.00 -28.67
N LYS A 95 -16.62 7.11 -28.43
CA LYS A 95 -16.44 7.97 -27.27
C LYS A 95 -16.61 7.15 -26.00
N LYS A 96 -15.60 7.14 -25.12
CA LYS A 96 -15.58 6.32 -23.91
C LYS A 96 -15.69 7.20 -22.69
N ASN A 97 -16.39 6.72 -21.66
CA ASN A 97 -16.41 7.35 -20.36
C ASN A 97 -15.41 6.61 -19.46
N VAL A 98 -14.44 7.35 -18.93
CA VAL A 98 -13.44 6.87 -17.97
C VAL A 98 -13.76 7.46 -16.62
N LEU A 99 -13.98 6.61 -15.63
CA LEU A 99 -14.35 7.00 -14.27
C LEU A 99 -13.13 6.92 -13.34
N GLY A 100 -12.69 8.06 -12.82
CA GLY A 100 -11.76 8.14 -11.70
C GLY A 100 -12.51 7.94 -10.38
N VAL A 101 -12.10 6.96 -9.57
CA VAL A 101 -12.69 6.69 -8.25
C VAL A 101 -11.82 7.37 -7.20
N CYS A 102 -12.35 8.42 -6.56
CA CYS A 102 -11.65 9.33 -5.65
C CYS A 102 -12.45 9.51 -4.35
N LEU A 103 -12.56 8.47 -3.53
CA LEU A 103 -13.45 8.53 -2.37
C LEU A 103 -12.77 9.14 -1.12
N ARG A 104 -11.45 9.04 -0.99
CA ARG A 104 -10.75 9.39 0.26
C ARG A 104 -9.73 10.52 0.20
N GLY A 105 -9.47 11.11 -0.94
CA GLY A 105 -8.55 12.24 -1.07
C GLY A 105 -7.08 11.90 -1.27
N MET A 106 -6.64 10.65 -1.10
CA MET A 106 -5.28 10.23 -1.48
C MET A 106 -5.05 10.38 -2.98
N GLU A 107 -6.11 10.30 -3.74
CA GLU A 107 -6.12 10.44 -5.20
C GLU A 107 -5.84 11.86 -5.70
N GLU A 108 -5.79 12.85 -4.83
CA GLU A 108 -5.50 14.23 -5.23
C GLU A 108 -4.18 14.35 -5.98
N CYS A 109 -3.16 13.62 -5.53
CA CYS A 109 -1.85 13.59 -6.17
C CYS A 109 -1.89 12.97 -7.58
N PHE A 110 -2.80 12.02 -7.81
CA PHE A 110 -2.93 11.29 -9.07
C PHE A 110 -3.95 11.91 -10.01
N PHE A 111 -4.88 12.71 -9.50
CA PHE A 111 -6.00 13.26 -10.25
C PHE A 111 -5.56 13.99 -11.53
N GLN A 112 -4.54 14.84 -11.43
CA GLN A 112 -4.02 15.58 -12.57
C GLN A 112 -3.39 14.66 -13.60
N ILE A 113 -2.68 13.61 -13.14
CA ILE A 113 -2.06 12.60 -14.01
C ILE A 113 -3.15 11.84 -14.76
N TRP A 114 -4.21 11.42 -14.07
CA TRP A 114 -5.35 10.73 -14.69
C TRP A 114 -6.07 11.62 -15.69
N TYR A 115 -6.33 12.88 -15.33
CA TYR A 115 -6.96 13.85 -16.23
C TYR A 115 -6.15 14.03 -17.52
N ILE A 116 -4.84 14.28 -17.40
CA ILE A 116 -3.94 14.44 -18.55
C ILE A 116 -3.87 13.15 -19.36
N MET A 117 -3.77 12.00 -18.71
CA MET A 117 -3.74 10.70 -19.37
C MET A 117 -5.01 10.47 -20.18
N VAL A 118 -6.18 10.67 -19.60
CA VAL A 118 -7.46 10.48 -20.29
C VAL A 118 -7.59 11.45 -21.48
N LYS A 119 -7.26 12.72 -21.30
CA LYS A 119 -7.33 13.72 -22.37
C LYS A 119 -6.33 13.47 -23.50
N LYS A 120 -5.13 12.97 -23.20
CA LYS A 120 -4.09 12.73 -24.22
C LYS A 120 -4.15 11.35 -24.84
N VAL A 121 -4.46 10.33 -24.06
CA VAL A 121 -4.47 8.91 -24.47
C VAL A 121 -5.80 8.55 -25.12
N TYR A 122 -6.89 9.04 -24.54
CA TYR A 122 -8.26 8.76 -24.96
C TYR A 122 -8.92 10.00 -25.54
N LYS A 123 -8.32 10.59 -26.60
CA LYS A 123 -8.69 11.91 -27.19
C LYS A 123 -10.20 12.18 -27.32
N ASN A 124 -11.00 11.13 -27.49
CA ASN A 124 -12.45 11.22 -27.64
C ASN A 124 -13.21 10.70 -26.40
N SER A 125 -12.58 10.70 -25.23
CA SER A 125 -13.20 10.18 -24.00
C SER A 125 -13.54 11.30 -23.03
N ASN A 126 -14.60 11.09 -22.28
CA ASN A 126 -14.93 11.95 -21.13
C ASN A 126 -14.22 11.38 -19.90
N PHE A 127 -13.59 12.24 -19.12
CA PHE A 127 -13.17 11.92 -17.77
C PHE A 127 -14.30 12.31 -16.81
N LEU A 128 -14.75 11.34 -16.03
CA LEU A 128 -15.79 11.46 -15.02
C LEU A 128 -15.15 11.11 -13.67
N VAL A 129 -15.70 11.60 -12.58
CA VAL A 129 -15.20 11.32 -11.23
C VAL A 129 -16.32 10.87 -10.33
N LEU A 130 -16.06 9.83 -9.55
CA LEU A 130 -16.86 9.41 -8.41
C LEU A 130 -16.11 9.80 -7.13
N SER A 131 -16.72 10.61 -6.29
CA SER A 131 -16.13 11.13 -5.06
C SER A 131 -17.12 11.12 -3.91
N MET A 132 -16.67 11.49 -2.73
CA MET A 132 -17.52 11.79 -1.56
C MET A 132 -17.82 13.30 -1.50
N LYS A 133 -19.00 13.68 -1.01
CA LYS A 133 -19.38 15.10 -0.85
C LYS A 133 -18.42 15.86 0.07
N GLN A 134 -17.88 15.19 1.08
CA GLN A 134 -16.90 15.74 2.01
C GLN A 134 -15.51 15.97 1.39
N ASN A 135 -15.19 15.36 0.24
CA ASN A 135 -13.90 15.51 -0.44
C ASN A 135 -13.82 16.85 -1.21
N LYS A 136 -13.74 17.94 -0.44
CA LYS A 136 -13.80 19.31 -0.99
C LYS A 136 -12.74 19.62 -2.03
N LYS A 137 -11.54 19.01 -1.92
CA LYS A 137 -10.43 19.30 -2.84
C LYS A 137 -10.65 18.66 -4.22
N ILE A 138 -11.03 17.39 -4.28
CA ILE A 138 -11.40 16.73 -5.54
C ILE A 138 -12.59 17.44 -6.18
N ASN A 139 -13.59 17.80 -5.38
CA ASN A 139 -14.75 18.54 -5.86
C ASN A 139 -14.37 19.89 -6.49
N LEU A 140 -13.43 20.61 -5.87
CA LEU A 140 -12.90 21.87 -6.40
C LEU A 140 -12.10 21.64 -7.70
N LEU A 141 -11.22 20.64 -7.73
CA LEU A 141 -10.45 20.29 -8.93
C LEU A 141 -11.36 19.94 -10.11
N CYS A 142 -12.40 19.14 -9.86
CA CYS A 142 -13.40 18.81 -10.88
C CYS A 142 -14.09 20.05 -11.42
N LYS A 143 -14.49 20.97 -10.55
CA LYS A 143 -15.13 22.24 -10.94
C LYS A 143 -14.21 23.12 -11.79
N ILE A 144 -12.94 23.26 -11.40
CA ILE A 144 -11.94 24.05 -12.13
C ILE A 144 -11.68 23.47 -13.53
N LEU A 145 -11.59 22.14 -13.64
CA LEU A 145 -11.26 21.45 -14.88
C LEU A 145 -12.48 21.11 -15.75
N GLY A 146 -13.69 21.50 -15.34
CA GLY A 146 -14.94 21.17 -16.03
C GLY A 146 -15.19 19.65 -16.10
N VAL A 147 -14.76 18.90 -15.08
CA VAL A 147 -14.94 17.46 -14.99
C VAL A 147 -16.27 17.16 -14.32
N LYS A 148 -17.10 16.33 -14.94
CA LYS A 148 -18.36 15.88 -14.33
C LYS A 148 -18.08 15.00 -13.14
N ILE A 149 -18.65 15.36 -11.98
CA ILE A 149 -18.52 14.64 -10.72
C ILE A 149 -19.84 13.97 -10.35
N PHE A 150 -19.74 12.79 -9.73
CA PHE A 150 -20.81 12.05 -9.07
C PHE A 150 -20.40 11.82 -7.62
N TYR A 151 -21.38 11.67 -6.75
CA TYR A 151 -21.14 11.41 -5.34
C TYR A 151 -21.62 10.02 -4.95
N PHE A 152 -20.77 9.30 -4.23
CA PHE A 152 -21.09 7.95 -3.77
C PHE A 152 -22.33 7.96 -2.87
N GLU A 153 -22.48 8.97 -2.03
CA GLU A 153 -23.64 9.12 -1.16
C GLU A 153 -24.97 9.23 -1.94
N ASP A 154 -24.94 9.75 -3.17
CA ASP A 154 -26.15 9.81 -4.00
C ASP A 154 -26.47 8.47 -4.67
N ILE A 155 -25.45 7.64 -4.93
CA ILE A 155 -25.63 6.27 -5.41
C ILE A 155 -26.16 5.39 -4.27
N SER A 156 -25.56 5.50 -3.08
CA SER A 156 -25.86 4.67 -1.91
C SER A 156 -27.26 4.96 -1.29
N LYS A 157 -27.89 6.08 -1.61
CA LYS A 157 -29.28 6.34 -1.21
C LYS A 157 -30.30 5.35 -1.79
N ASN A 158 -29.99 4.74 -2.92
CA ASN A 158 -30.84 3.80 -3.61
C ASN A 158 -30.58 2.35 -3.15
N LYS A 159 -30.38 2.14 -1.84
CA LYS A 159 -30.14 0.82 -1.26
C LYS A 159 -31.18 -0.20 -1.71
N THR A 160 -30.74 -1.39 -2.07
CA THR A 160 -31.63 -2.50 -2.38
C THR A 160 -31.98 -3.31 -1.14
N ILE A 161 -33.18 -3.87 -1.12
CA ILE A 161 -33.61 -4.75 -0.02
C ILE A 161 -32.85 -6.08 -0.14
N ILE A 162 -32.28 -6.52 0.97
CA ILE A 162 -31.63 -7.83 1.04
C ILE A 162 -32.71 -8.91 1.21
N PRO A 163 -32.71 -9.97 0.38
CA PRO A 163 -33.61 -11.10 0.51
C PRO A 163 -33.47 -11.80 1.87
N ASN A 164 -34.58 -12.35 2.41
CA ASN A 164 -34.59 -12.96 3.74
C ASN A 164 -33.55 -14.09 3.89
N HIS A 165 -33.40 -14.96 2.87
CA HIS A 165 -32.40 -16.03 2.91
C HIS A 165 -30.96 -15.53 3.06
N LEU A 166 -30.63 -14.33 2.54
CA LEU A 166 -29.31 -13.71 2.75
C LEU A 166 -29.18 -13.11 4.15
N LYS A 167 -30.28 -12.53 4.69
CA LYS A 167 -30.29 -12.03 6.07
C LYS A 167 -30.03 -13.16 7.05
N GLU A 168 -30.69 -14.31 6.86
CA GLU A 168 -30.47 -15.52 7.68
C GLU A 168 -29.02 -16.01 7.59
N LYS A 169 -28.44 -16.08 6.38
CA LYS A 169 -27.02 -16.43 6.20
C LYS A 169 -26.11 -15.46 6.95
N ILE A 170 -26.37 -14.15 6.89
CA ILE A 170 -25.56 -13.14 7.60
C ILE A 170 -25.69 -13.32 9.11
N ASN A 171 -26.90 -13.57 9.62
CA ASN A 171 -27.13 -13.77 11.05
C ASN A 171 -26.36 -14.96 11.61
N ASN A 172 -26.18 -16.01 10.81
CA ASN A 172 -25.45 -17.21 11.20
C ASN A 172 -23.92 -17.11 11.15
N LEU A 173 -23.35 -15.99 10.68
CA LEU A 173 -21.91 -15.79 10.70
C LEU A 173 -21.42 -15.52 12.13
N VAL A 174 -20.51 -16.33 12.64
CA VAL A 174 -20.03 -16.23 14.03
C VAL A 174 -18.49 -16.27 14.14
N SER A 175 -17.78 -16.62 13.08
CA SER A 175 -16.32 -16.74 13.06
C SER A 175 -15.70 -15.99 11.88
N GLU A 176 -14.40 -15.66 11.96
CA GLU A 176 -13.65 -15.09 10.83
C GLU A 176 -13.77 -15.97 9.60
N ARG A 177 -13.70 -17.30 9.77
CA ARG A 177 -13.79 -18.27 8.70
C ARG A 177 -15.15 -18.20 7.98
N ASP A 178 -16.24 -18.00 8.72
CA ASP A 178 -17.57 -17.84 8.13
C ASP A 178 -17.62 -16.61 7.23
N PHE A 179 -17.10 -15.47 7.72
CA PHE A 179 -17.02 -14.26 6.91
C PHE A 179 -16.11 -14.46 5.69
N LEU A 180 -14.91 -15.04 5.86
CA LEU A 180 -13.98 -15.27 4.74
C LEU A 180 -14.58 -16.16 3.66
N SER A 181 -15.52 -17.05 4.02
CA SER A 181 -16.24 -17.92 3.09
C SER A 181 -17.49 -17.30 2.49
N PHE A 182 -17.97 -16.15 2.99
CA PHE A 182 -19.22 -15.56 2.55
C PHE A 182 -19.14 -14.92 1.16
N ASN A 183 -19.70 -15.61 0.19
CA ASN A 183 -19.75 -15.21 -1.20
C ASN A 183 -21.20 -14.95 -1.66
N HIS A 184 -21.40 -13.89 -2.45
CA HIS A 184 -22.64 -13.61 -3.15
C HIS A 184 -22.35 -13.04 -4.55
N ASN A 185 -23.05 -13.50 -5.58
CA ASN A 185 -22.90 -13.03 -6.96
C ASN A 185 -21.42 -12.99 -7.45
N LYS A 186 -20.61 -13.99 -7.11
CA LYS A 186 -19.17 -14.09 -7.43
C LYS A 186 -18.28 -13.05 -6.73
N ILE A 187 -18.79 -12.37 -5.72
CA ILE A 187 -18.04 -11.42 -4.90
C ILE A 187 -17.94 -11.97 -3.47
N ASN A 188 -16.74 -12.03 -2.92
CA ASN A 188 -16.54 -12.35 -1.52
C ASN A 188 -16.74 -11.09 -0.66
N TYR A 189 -17.98 -10.87 -0.24
CA TYR A 189 -18.37 -9.71 0.58
C TYR A 189 -17.84 -9.80 2.00
N GLY A 190 -17.79 -11.00 2.56
CA GLY A 190 -17.32 -11.19 3.92
C GLY A 190 -15.84 -10.80 4.07
N ARG A 191 -15.01 -11.14 3.10
CA ARG A 191 -13.59 -10.75 3.05
C ARG A 191 -13.44 -9.22 3.00
N ILE A 192 -14.25 -8.54 2.20
CA ILE A 192 -14.23 -7.06 2.13
C ILE A 192 -14.67 -6.47 3.47
N ALA A 193 -15.73 -7.00 4.07
CA ALA A 193 -16.25 -6.51 5.34
C ALA A 193 -15.23 -6.69 6.48
N LEU A 194 -14.62 -7.87 6.60
CA LEU A 194 -13.56 -8.12 7.58
C LEU A 194 -12.37 -7.19 7.37
N SER A 195 -11.82 -7.10 6.16
CA SER A 195 -10.68 -6.22 5.86
C SER A 195 -10.97 -4.78 6.22
N SER A 196 -12.19 -4.31 5.93
CA SER A 196 -12.64 -2.96 6.26
C SER A 196 -12.77 -2.76 7.77
N TYR A 197 -13.32 -3.74 8.49
CA TYR A 197 -13.48 -3.67 9.93
C TYR A 197 -12.13 -3.64 10.65
N PHE A 198 -11.22 -4.59 10.36
CA PHE A 198 -9.86 -4.63 10.95
C PHE A 198 -9.12 -3.31 10.77
N ARG A 199 -9.22 -2.72 9.57
CA ARG A 199 -8.62 -1.43 9.31
C ARG A 199 -9.26 -0.28 10.11
N ASN A 200 -10.57 -0.31 10.30
CA ASN A 200 -11.29 0.74 11.03
C ASN A 200 -10.96 0.73 12.52
N ILE A 201 -10.79 -0.45 13.11
CA ILE A 201 -10.41 -0.59 14.52
C ILE A 201 -8.90 -0.54 14.74
N TYR A 202 -8.10 -0.62 13.67
CA TYR A 202 -6.64 -0.63 13.70
C TYR A 202 -6.05 -1.75 14.56
N SER A 203 -6.60 -2.95 14.48
CA SER A 203 -6.09 -4.12 15.19
C SER A 203 -5.94 -5.31 14.24
N GLY A 204 -4.91 -6.11 14.42
CA GLY A 204 -4.67 -7.36 13.70
C GLY A 204 -5.40 -8.55 14.32
N LYS A 205 -6.02 -8.36 15.49
CA LYS A 205 -6.84 -9.36 16.18
C LYS A 205 -8.16 -8.76 16.61
N ILE A 206 -9.23 -9.53 16.43
CA ILE A 206 -10.57 -9.17 16.88
C ILE A 206 -11.09 -10.25 17.81
N ASP A 207 -11.59 -9.84 18.95
CA ASP A 207 -12.47 -10.69 19.75
C ASP A 207 -13.87 -10.61 19.15
N LEU A 208 -14.37 -11.70 18.62
CA LEU A 208 -15.69 -11.77 17.98
C LEU A 208 -16.81 -11.83 19.05
N ASN A 209 -16.89 -10.78 19.86
CA ASN A 209 -18.01 -10.57 20.76
C ASN A 209 -19.26 -10.08 19.99
N SER A 210 -20.38 -9.97 20.68
CA SER A 210 -21.66 -9.58 20.07
C SER A 210 -21.64 -8.21 19.38
N GLU A 211 -20.86 -7.26 19.91
CA GLU A 211 -20.74 -5.89 19.37
C GLU A 211 -19.93 -5.91 18.08
N ASN A 212 -18.72 -6.49 18.10
CA ASN A 212 -17.85 -6.59 16.92
C ASN A 212 -18.52 -7.38 15.78
N LEU A 213 -19.19 -8.50 16.12
CA LEU A 213 -19.96 -9.28 15.14
C LEU A 213 -21.07 -8.45 14.51
N LYS A 214 -21.81 -7.67 15.31
CA LYS A 214 -22.86 -6.77 14.81
C LYS A 214 -22.31 -5.74 13.84
N ASP A 215 -21.18 -5.13 14.16
CA ASP A 215 -20.55 -4.12 13.30
C ASP A 215 -20.07 -4.71 11.97
N ILE A 216 -19.43 -5.89 11.99
CA ILE A 216 -19.00 -6.56 10.77
C ILE A 216 -20.20 -6.95 9.91
N LYS A 217 -21.26 -7.48 10.52
CA LYS A 217 -22.53 -7.81 9.82
C LYS A 217 -23.21 -6.58 9.22
N ASN A 218 -23.15 -5.43 9.90
CA ASN A 218 -23.66 -4.17 9.37
C ASN A 218 -22.89 -3.72 8.13
N ILE A 219 -21.54 -3.76 8.17
CA ILE A 219 -20.69 -3.44 7.02
C ILE A 219 -21.00 -4.37 5.85
N LEU A 220 -21.09 -5.68 6.10
CA LEU A 220 -21.44 -6.69 5.10
C LEU A 220 -22.81 -6.41 4.47
N THR A 221 -23.80 -6.10 5.31
CA THR A 221 -25.16 -5.75 4.91
C THR A 221 -25.18 -4.52 4.01
N ASP A 222 -24.48 -3.46 4.40
CA ASP A 222 -24.36 -2.24 3.61
C ASP A 222 -23.74 -2.51 2.23
N PHE A 223 -22.66 -3.28 2.15
CA PHE A 223 -22.05 -3.63 0.88
C PHE A 223 -22.98 -4.41 -0.05
N LEU A 224 -23.75 -5.35 0.48
CA LEU A 224 -24.74 -6.09 -0.31
C LEU A 224 -25.84 -5.18 -0.84
N THR A 225 -26.27 -4.18 -0.05
CA THR A 225 -27.30 -3.22 -0.49
C THR A 225 -26.81 -2.27 -1.58
N PHE A 226 -25.50 -2.03 -1.70
CA PHE A 226 -24.91 -1.13 -2.69
C PHE A 226 -24.61 -1.79 -4.04
N GLU A 227 -24.62 -3.12 -4.15
CA GLU A 227 -24.27 -3.84 -5.37
C GLU A 227 -25.06 -3.35 -6.59
N LYS A 228 -26.38 -3.48 -6.57
CA LYS A 228 -27.25 -3.07 -7.69
C LYS A 228 -27.21 -1.57 -7.99
N PRO A 229 -27.22 -0.66 -7.01
CA PRO A 229 -27.01 0.76 -7.25
C PRO A 229 -25.72 1.09 -8.00
N ILE A 230 -24.59 0.46 -7.63
CA ILE A 230 -23.30 0.65 -8.30
C ILE A 230 -23.35 0.09 -9.73
N GLU A 231 -23.86 -1.13 -9.93
CA GLU A 231 -24.02 -1.72 -11.26
C GLU A 231 -24.87 -0.81 -12.18
N SER A 232 -25.99 -0.35 -11.68
CA SER A 232 -26.89 0.55 -12.41
C SER A 232 -26.21 1.86 -12.77
N PHE A 233 -25.45 2.43 -11.83
CA PHE A 233 -24.68 3.65 -12.06
C PHE A 233 -23.62 3.46 -13.16
N LEU A 234 -22.86 2.36 -13.12
CA LEU A 234 -21.83 2.07 -14.11
C LEU A 234 -22.44 1.90 -15.51
N LYS A 235 -23.55 1.16 -15.61
CA LYS A 235 -24.28 0.91 -16.86
C LYS A 235 -24.92 2.19 -17.42
N LYS A 236 -25.66 2.94 -16.58
CA LYS A 236 -26.35 4.18 -16.98
C LYS A 236 -25.39 5.25 -17.52
N ASN A 237 -24.18 5.30 -16.96
CA ASN A 237 -23.18 6.27 -17.41
C ASN A 237 -22.24 5.71 -18.47
N ASN A 238 -22.50 4.52 -19.05
CA ASN A 238 -21.69 3.88 -20.08
C ASN A 238 -20.18 3.89 -19.73
N ILE A 239 -19.84 3.51 -18.48
CA ILE A 239 -18.46 3.50 -18.01
C ILE A 239 -17.70 2.41 -18.77
N SER A 240 -16.61 2.80 -19.44
CA SER A 240 -15.78 1.89 -20.25
C SER A 240 -14.48 1.51 -19.54
N TYR A 241 -14.02 2.32 -18.59
CA TYR A 241 -12.82 2.10 -17.78
C TYR A 241 -12.99 2.76 -16.42
N LEU A 242 -12.46 2.12 -15.39
CA LEU A 242 -12.27 2.72 -14.07
C LEU A 242 -10.78 2.97 -13.83
N ILE A 243 -10.49 3.98 -13.02
CA ILE A 243 -9.13 4.30 -12.57
C ILE A 243 -9.18 4.57 -11.08
N SER A 244 -8.30 3.93 -10.29
CA SER A 244 -8.11 4.23 -8.87
C SER A 244 -6.70 3.85 -8.40
N THR A 245 -6.33 4.29 -7.21
CA THR A 245 -5.15 3.82 -6.47
C THR A 245 -5.47 2.67 -5.53
N GLU A 246 -6.73 2.56 -5.11
CA GLU A 246 -7.18 1.60 -4.11
C GLU A 246 -8.23 0.65 -4.70
N ILE A 247 -8.14 -0.64 -4.38
CA ILE A 247 -9.07 -1.68 -4.84
C ILE A 247 -9.42 -2.71 -3.76
N PHE A 248 -8.88 -2.58 -2.53
CA PHE A 248 -8.98 -3.65 -1.54
C PHE A 248 -9.84 -3.31 -0.34
N MET A 249 -10.20 -2.04 -0.17
CA MET A 249 -10.85 -1.58 1.05
C MET A 249 -12.20 -0.94 0.78
N GLU A 250 -13.15 -1.26 1.63
CA GLU A 250 -14.46 -0.59 1.72
C GLU A 250 -15.15 -0.47 0.35
N GLU A 251 -15.69 0.70 0.06
CA GLU A 251 -16.40 0.96 -1.20
C GLU A 251 -15.51 0.81 -2.43
N TYR A 252 -14.19 1.06 -2.31
CA TYR A 252 -13.25 0.82 -3.41
C TYR A 252 -13.21 -0.65 -3.82
N ALA A 253 -13.11 -1.55 -2.82
CA ALA A 253 -13.10 -2.99 -3.07
C ALA A 253 -14.41 -3.43 -3.73
N LEU A 254 -15.52 -2.92 -3.25
CA LEU A 254 -16.84 -3.21 -3.81
C LEU A 254 -16.96 -2.75 -5.27
N ILE A 255 -16.62 -1.48 -5.55
CA ILE A 255 -16.64 -0.93 -6.91
C ILE A 255 -15.71 -1.71 -7.84
N ALA A 256 -14.50 -2.05 -7.37
CA ALA A 256 -13.54 -2.80 -8.15
C ALA A 256 -14.02 -4.24 -8.45
N LYS A 257 -14.59 -4.95 -7.48
CA LYS A 257 -15.16 -6.29 -7.68
C LYS A 257 -16.36 -6.27 -8.62
N ILE A 258 -17.25 -5.28 -8.47
CA ILE A 258 -18.39 -5.11 -9.36
C ILE A 258 -17.90 -4.80 -10.79
N SER A 259 -16.89 -3.95 -10.95
CA SER A 259 -16.34 -3.66 -12.28
C SER A 259 -15.74 -4.91 -12.94
N CYS A 260 -15.05 -5.74 -12.19
CA CYS A 260 -14.53 -7.03 -12.69
C CYS A 260 -15.66 -7.99 -13.08
N LYS A 261 -16.73 -8.08 -12.27
CA LYS A 261 -17.94 -8.87 -12.57
C LYS A 261 -18.61 -8.38 -13.87
N GLU A 262 -18.75 -7.08 -14.04
CA GLU A 262 -19.34 -6.45 -15.23
C GLU A 262 -18.37 -6.37 -16.42
N LYS A 263 -17.18 -6.95 -16.31
CA LYS A 263 -16.11 -6.94 -17.32
C LYS A 263 -15.68 -5.53 -17.76
N ILE A 264 -15.82 -4.54 -16.88
CA ILE A 264 -15.33 -3.18 -17.09
C ILE A 264 -13.86 -3.16 -16.67
N PRO A 265 -12.92 -2.85 -17.59
CA PRO A 265 -11.49 -2.80 -17.25
C PRO A 265 -11.22 -1.77 -16.15
N PHE A 266 -10.44 -2.20 -15.14
CA PHE A 266 -10.02 -1.37 -14.03
C PHE A 266 -8.51 -1.11 -14.13
N LEU A 267 -8.09 0.15 -14.09
CA LEU A 267 -6.69 0.57 -14.08
C LEU A 267 -6.32 0.99 -12.65
N ARG A 268 -5.43 0.21 -12.03
CA ARG A 268 -4.88 0.56 -10.73
C ARG A 268 -3.57 1.30 -10.91
N PHE A 269 -3.46 2.44 -10.24
CA PHE A 269 -2.25 3.24 -10.15
C PHE A 269 -1.58 3.01 -8.81
N GLU A 270 -0.29 2.74 -8.84
CA GLU A 270 0.57 2.61 -7.67
C GLU A 270 1.82 3.46 -7.82
N THR A 271 2.35 3.93 -6.70
CA THR A 271 3.70 4.48 -6.66
C THR A 271 4.70 3.33 -6.77
N THR A 272 5.77 3.54 -7.52
CA THR A 272 6.90 2.61 -7.53
C THR A 272 7.84 2.90 -6.35
N TYR A 273 8.93 2.13 -6.28
CA TYR A 273 9.98 2.37 -5.31
C TYR A 273 10.79 3.65 -5.58
N SER A 274 10.73 4.16 -6.81
CA SER A 274 11.39 5.40 -7.24
C SER A 274 10.42 6.57 -7.26
N ASP A 275 10.83 7.71 -6.72
CA ASP A 275 9.99 8.92 -6.70
C ASP A 275 9.68 9.42 -8.12
N GLY A 276 8.42 9.73 -8.33
CA GLY A 276 7.94 10.26 -9.61
C GLY A 276 7.72 9.20 -10.69
N GLU A 277 7.87 7.93 -10.37
CA GLU A 277 7.48 6.82 -11.22
C GLU A 277 6.18 6.19 -10.72
N TYR A 278 5.37 5.70 -11.66
CA TYR A 278 4.08 5.09 -11.36
C TYR A 278 3.93 3.80 -12.13
N MET A 279 3.45 2.79 -11.44
CA MET A 279 3.02 1.55 -12.06
C MET A 279 1.53 1.62 -12.36
N VAL A 280 1.13 1.19 -13.55
CA VAL A 280 -0.27 1.09 -13.95
C VAL A 280 -0.55 -0.35 -14.31
N SER A 281 -1.37 -1.01 -13.53
CA SER A 281 -1.81 -2.38 -13.76
C SER A 281 -3.27 -2.41 -14.20
N LYS A 282 -3.58 -3.27 -15.18
CA LYS A 282 -4.95 -3.61 -15.53
C LYS A 282 -5.43 -4.73 -14.61
N VAL A 283 -6.43 -4.44 -13.82
CA VAL A 283 -7.04 -5.39 -12.89
C VAL A 283 -8.15 -6.16 -13.57
N ASN A 284 -8.18 -7.47 -13.36
CA ASN A 284 -9.24 -8.39 -13.76
C ASN A 284 -9.48 -9.41 -12.63
N GLN A 285 -10.31 -10.43 -12.86
CA GLN A 285 -10.60 -11.44 -11.84
C GLN A 285 -9.38 -12.29 -11.46
N GLU A 286 -8.48 -12.54 -12.40
CA GLU A 286 -7.30 -13.41 -12.21
C GLU A 286 -6.24 -12.74 -11.33
N ASN A 287 -6.00 -11.43 -11.53
CA ASN A 287 -4.96 -10.68 -10.83
C ASN A 287 -5.51 -9.71 -9.77
N PHE A 288 -6.78 -9.82 -9.40
CA PHE A 288 -7.40 -8.93 -8.42
C PHE A 288 -6.67 -8.96 -7.08
N HIS A 289 -6.20 -10.14 -6.70
CA HIS A 289 -5.49 -10.37 -5.44
C HIS A 289 -3.98 -10.13 -5.52
N ASP A 290 -3.47 -9.65 -6.65
CA ASP A 290 -2.07 -9.26 -6.75
C ASP A 290 -1.84 -7.90 -6.07
N HIS A 291 -0.72 -7.78 -5.39
CA HIS A 291 -0.30 -6.51 -4.78
C HIS A 291 -0.09 -5.44 -5.86
N GLY A 292 -0.38 -4.17 -5.54
CA GLY A 292 -0.26 -3.07 -6.51
C GLY A 292 1.10 -2.93 -7.16
N SER A 293 2.15 -3.22 -6.42
CA SER A 293 3.52 -3.22 -6.94
C SER A 293 4.01 -4.59 -7.46
N SER A 294 3.11 -5.56 -7.65
CA SER A 294 3.44 -6.80 -8.36
C SER A 294 3.53 -6.55 -9.86
N ILE A 295 4.45 -7.23 -10.54
CA ILE A 295 4.58 -7.20 -11.99
C ILE A 295 4.05 -8.50 -12.58
N SER A 296 3.65 -8.51 -13.86
CA SER A 296 3.25 -9.75 -14.53
C SER A 296 4.48 -10.59 -14.90
N GLU A 297 4.32 -11.91 -14.98
CA GLU A 297 5.39 -12.79 -15.46
C GLU A 297 5.90 -12.39 -16.84
N SER A 298 5.01 -11.94 -17.74
CA SER A 298 5.42 -11.46 -19.07
C SER A 298 6.28 -10.20 -18.98
N THR A 299 6.01 -9.31 -18.02
CA THR A 299 6.83 -8.12 -17.77
C THR A 299 8.18 -8.53 -17.21
N PHE A 300 8.20 -9.42 -16.21
CA PHE A 300 9.43 -9.95 -15.63
C PHE A 300 10.32 -10.60 -16.69
N LYS A 301 9.79 -11.53 -17.49
CA LYS A 301 10.49 -12.17 -18.61
C LYS A 301 10.98 -11.15 -19.65
N SER A 302 10.18 -10.14 -19.94
CA SER A 302 10.57 -9.08 -20.88
C SER A 302 11.73 -8.24 -20.39
N ILE A 303 11.81 -7.92 -19.09
CA ILE A 303 12.94 -7.20 -18.49
C ILE A 303 14.18 -8.10 -18.53
N LYS A 304 14.06 -9.35 -18.07
CA LYS A 304 15.14 -10.34 -18.07
C LYS A 304 15.80 -10.50 -19.44
N ASN A 305 15.01 -10.52 -20.52
CA ASN A 305 15.50 -10.75 -21.87
C ASN A 305 16.02 -9.49 -22.60
N LYS A 306 15.66 -8.28 -22.14
CA LYS A 306 15.93 -7.02 -22.86
C LYS A 306 16.93 -6.11 -22.18
N SER A 307 17.26 -6.36 -20.93
CA SER A 307 18.10 -5.47 -20.15
C SER A 307 19.33 -6.23 -19.62
N SER A 308 20.47 -5.57 -19.60
CA SER A 308 21.67 -6.10 -18.94
C SER A 308 21.44 -6.14 -17.44
N ILE A 309 21.65 -7.30 -16.82
CA ILE A 309 21.50 -7.45 -15.36
C ILE A 309 22.44 -6.54 -14.59
N SER A 310 23.67 -6.29 -15.09
CA SER A 310 24.62 -5.38 -14.47
C SER A 310 24.12 -3.94 -14.44
N GLN A 311 23.49 -3.48 -15.53
CA GLN A 311 22.89 -2.14 -15.60
C GLN A 311 21.68 -2.02 -14.66
N ILE A 312 20.87 -3.07 -14.54
CA ILE A 312 19.76 -3.14 -13.60
C ILE A 312 20.27 -3.02 -12.16
N ILE A 313 21.26 -3.82 -11.78
CA ILE A 313 21.85 -3.80 -10.43
C ILE A 313 22.43 -2.41 -10.10
N THR A 314 23.16 -1.81 -11.04
CA THR A 314 23.72 -0.46 -10.86
C THR A 314 22.63 0.57 -10.61
N LYS A 315 21.58 0.57 -11.42
CA LYS A 315 20.45 1.50 -11.24
C LYS A 315 19.75 1.30 -9.89
N ASN A 316 19.49 0.05 -9.51
CA ASN A 316 18.84 -0.26 -8.25
C ASN A 316 19.68 0.18 -7.05
N LYS A 317 21.00 -0.02 -7.08
CA LYS A 317 21.93 0.49 -6.04
C LYS A 317 21.88 2.01 -5.92
N GLU A 318 21.80 2.73 -7.04
CA GLU A 318 21.65 4.19 -7.03
C GLU A 318 20.32 4.62 -6.39
N ASP A 319 19.22 3.91 -6.70
CA ASP A 319 17.90 4.20 -6.12
C ASP A 319 17.88 3.92 -4.61
N PHE A 320 18.46 2.82 -4.14
CA PHE A 320 18.66 2.55 -2.71
C PHE A 320 19.50 3.61 -2.03
N PHE A 321 20.62 4.02 -2.65
CA PHE A 321 21.46 5.08 -2.11
C PHE A 321 20.70 6.40 -1.95
N LYS A 322 19.91 6.80 -2.95
CA LYS A 322 19.06 8.00 -2.86
C LYS A 322 18.02 7.88 -1.76
N ARG A 323 17.40 6.71 -1.62
CA ARG A 323 16.36 6.48 -0.62
C ARG A 323 16.91 6.56 0.81
N TYR A 324 17.98 5.87 1.12
CA TYR A 324 18.45 5.71 2.49
C TYR A 324 19.52 6.72 2.89
N ASN A 325 20.49 6.97 2.04
CA ASN A 325 21.63 7.82 2.40
C ASN A 325 21.35 9.30 2.17
N LYS A 326 20.72 9.65 1.04
CA LYS A 326 20.36 11.04 0.78
C LYS A 326 19.00 11.44 1.32
N LYS A 327 18.16 10.47 1.70
CA LYS A 327 16.79 10.69 2.15
C LYS A 327 15.99 11.57 1.19
N GLU A 328 16.26 11.46 -0.11
CA GLU A 328 15.67 12.32 -1.14
C GLU A 328 14.22 11.96 -1.43
N SER A 329 13.81 10.69 -1.16
CA SER A 329 12.44 10.26 -1.38
C SER A 329 11.48 10.84 -0.33
N LEU A 330 10.24 11.13 -0.74
CA LEU A 330 9.19 11.56 0.19
C LEU A 330 8.94 10.53 1.29
N PHE A 331 8.99 9.25 0.94
CA PHE A 331 8.84 8.15 1.88
C PHE A 331 9.98 8.12 2.91
N ALA A 332 11.23 8.28 2.46
CA ALA A 332 12.38 8.29 3.35
C ALA A 332 12.36 9.50 4.29
N LYS A 333 12.01 10.68 3.78
CA LYS A 333 11.88 11.89 4.60
C LYS A 333 10.83 11.74 5.70
N SER A 334 9.69 11.12 5.40
CA SER A 334 8.62 10.96 6.39
C SER A 334 8.90 9.89 7.44
N ASN A 335 9.67 8.85 7.09
CA ASN A 335 9.85 7.68 7.97
C ASN A 335 11.24 7.57 8.61
N TYR A 336 12.28 8.16 7.99
CA TYR A 336 13.67 7.92 8.39
C TYR A 336 14.47 9.19 8.64
N ASN A 337 13.81 10.33 8.78
CA ASN A 337 14.50 11.64 8.87
C ASN A 337 15.57 11.67 9.96
N ASP A 338 15.23 11.15 11.15
CA ASP A 338 16.12 11.13 12.31
C ASP A 338 16.90 9.81 12.45
N SER A 339 16.75 8.87 11.51
CA SER A 339 17.44 7.59 11.59
C SER A 339 18.86 7.69 11.05
N GLN A 340 19.79 6.95 11.66
CA GLN A 340 21.20 6.95 11.33
C GLN A 340 21.59 5.67 10.59
N ALA A 341 22.49 5.80 9.62
CA ALA A 341 23.18 4.67 9.05
C ALA A 341 24.24 4.22 10.06
N LEU A 342 24.13 3.01 10.54
CA LEU A 342 25.09 2.36 11.43
C LEU A 342 25.74 1.19 10.69
N ASP A 343 27.02 0.96 10.95
CA ASP A 343 27.69 -0.27 10.52
C ASP A 343 27.30 -1.46 11.41
N ASN A 344 27.68 -2.67 10.99
CA ASN A 344 27.31 -3.89 11.70
C ASN A 344 27.85 -3.93 13.13
N ASN A 345 29.10 -3.49 13.36
CA ASN A 345 29.72 -3.50 14.68
C ASN A 345 29.01 -2.53 15.64
N GLN A 346 28.65 -1.36 15.14
CA GLN A 346 27.89 -0.38 15.92
C GLN A 346 26.52 -0.93 16.33
N ILE A 347 25.83 -1.63 15.42
CA ILE A 347 24.52 -2.24 15.74
C ILE A 347 24.68 -3.38 16.76
N ILE A 348 25.65 -4.27 16.54
CA ILE A 348 25.95 -5.39 17.44
C ILE A 348 26.20 -4.85 18.87
N LYS A 349 27.05 -3.83 18.99
CA LYS A 349 27.34 -3.19 20.28
C LYS A 349 26.11 -2.50 20.88
N SER A 350 25.36 -1.73 20.09
CA SER A 350 24.22 -0.96 20.60
C SER A 350 23.05 -1.83 21.09
N LEU A 351 22.89 -3.01 20.48
CA LEU A 351 21.85 -3.97 20.84
C LEU A 351 22.34 -5.08 21.78
N ASN A 352 23.61 -5.04 22.17
CA ASN A 352 24.25 -6.07 22.97
C ASN A 352 24.04 -7.48 22.39
N LEU A 353 24.41 -7.65 21.10
CA LEU A 353 24.36 -8.91 20.39
C LEU A 353 25.68 -9.66 20.51
N ASP A 354 25.63 -11.00 20.46
CA ASP A 354 26.81 -11.85 20.40
C ASP A 354 27.34 -11.88 18.94
N PRO A 355 28.55 -11.40 18.64
CA PRO A 355 29.09 -11.34 17.28
C PRO A 355 29.33 -12.72 16.66
N ASN A 356 29.34 -13.79 17.47
CA ASN A 356 29.57 -15.16 16.99
C ASN A 356 28.28 -15.88 16.60
N LYS A 357 27.12 -15.32 16.91
CA LYS A 357 25.82 -15.90 16.57
C LYS A 357 25.26 -15.33 15.29
N LYS A 358 24.52 -16.16 14.56
CA LYS A 358 23.73 -15.71 13.43
C LYS A 358 22.63 -14.71 13.84
N ILE A 359 22.31 -13.78 12.95
CA ILE A 359 21.32 -12.74 13.21
C ILE A 359 20.17 -12.87 12.22
N GLY A 360 18.98 -13.19 12.76
CA GLY A 360 17.72 -13.12 12.04
C GLY A 360 17.03 -11.78 12.29
N VAL A 361 16.45 -11.16 11.26
CA VAL A 361 15.70 -9.91 11.38
C VAL A 361 14.27 -10.11 10.90
N ILE A 362 13.30 -9.83 11.76
CA ILE A 362 11.88 -9.87 11.47
C ILE A 362 11.40 -8.44 11.20
N PHE A 363 10.91 -8.18 10.00
CA PHE A 363 10.28 -6.92 9.65
C PHE A 363 8.77 -7.07 9.79
N SER A 364 8.22 -6.56 10.90
CA SER A 364 6.78 -6.63 11.14
C SER A 364 6.00 -5.89 10.07
N HIS A 365 4.78 -6.35 9.83
CA HIS A 365 3.81 -5.66 8.99
C HIS A 365 2.97 -4.69 9.81
N ILE A 366 2.19 -3.86 9.11
CA ILE A 366 1.02 -3.21 9.72
C ILE A 366 -0.01 -4.32 9.95
N LEU A 367 -0.19 -4.73 11.20
CA LEU A 367 -0.89 -5.98 11.55
C LEU A 367 -2.37 -6.03 11.11
N TYR A 368 -2.97 -4.89 10.80
CA TYR A 368 -4.38 -4.75 10.40
C TYR A 368 -4.57 -4.25 8.97
N ASP A 369 -3.49 -4.02 8.20
CA ASP A 369 -3.61 -3.39 6.89
C ASP A 369 -3.78 -4.44 5.78
N VAL A 370 -4.95 -4.45 5.17
CA VAL A 370 -5.28 -5.24 3.96
C VAL A 370 -4.98 -6.73 4.10
N ILE A 371 -5.16 -7.29 5.30
CA ILE A 371 -4.74 -8.66 5.64
C ILE A 371 -5.40 -9.75 4.78
N PHE A 372 -6.64 -9.58 4.40
CA PHE A 372 -7.40 -10.58 3.63
C PHE A 372 -7.48 -10.26 2.13
N ALA A 373 -6.79 -9.23 1.64
CA ALA A 373 -6.94 -8.76 0.26
C ALA A 373 -6.08 -9.52 -0.76
N TYR A 374 -4.88 -9.86 -0.36
CA TYR A 374 -3.91 -10.52 -1.23
C TYR A 374 -4.01 -12.02 -1.03
N GLY A 375 -4.29 -12.79 -2.03
CA GLY A 375 -4.30 -14.23 -2.08
C GLY A 375 -4.29 -15.02 -0.76
N ASP A 376 -4.78 -16.22 -0.75
CA ASP A 376 -4.80 -17.05 0.46
C ASP A 376 -3.38 -17.55 0.75
N GLY A 377 -2.87 -17.27 1.95
CA GLY A 377 -1.64 -17.84 2.51
C GLY A 377 -1.98 -18.82 3.64
N TYR A 378 -0.97 -19.48 4.20
CA TYR A 378 -1.17 -20.36 5.35
C TYR A 378 -1.71 -19.60 6.57
N PHE A 379 -1.20 -18.41 6.82
CA PHE A 379 -1.67 -17.58 7.93
C PHE A 379 -2.86 -16.73 7.51
N ASP A 380 -3.94 -16.79 8.27
CA ASP A 380 -5.16 -16.03 8.04
C ASP A 380 -4.90 -14.52 8.17
N ASN A 381 -4.02 -14.13 9.13
CA ASN A 381 -3.67 -12.74 9.36
C ASN A 381 -2.22 -12.57 9.86
N TYR A 382 -1.74 -11.33 9.87
CA TYR A 382 -0.36 -10.99 10.24
C TYR A 382 -0.11 -11.09 11.75
N TYR A 383 -1.12 -10.95 12.58
CA TYR A 383 -1.02 -11.12 14.03
C TYR A 383 -0.63 -12.55 14.37
N ARG A 384 -1.37 -13.53 13.81
CA ARG A 384 -1.09 -14.96 13.98
C ARG A 384 0.28 -15.32 13.41
N TRP A 385 0.63 -14.84 12.22
CA TRP A 385 1.95 -15.04 11.64
C TRP A 385 3.08 -14.61 12.58
N LEU A 386 2.98 -13.39 13.13
CA LEU A 386 4.02 -12.87 14.02
C LEU A 386 4.11 -13.71 15.30
N GLY A 387 2.97 -14.10 15.88
CA GLY A 387 2.91 -14.92 17.07
C GLY A 387 3.55 -16.29 16.89
N GLU A 388 3.18 -17.03 15.84
CA GLU A 388 3.80 -18.32 15.53
C GLU A 388 5.30 -18.18 15.23
N THR A 389 5.70 -17.13 14.52
CA THR A 389 7.12 -16.84 14.27
C THR A 389 7.88 -16.69 15.58
N ILE A 390 7.40 -15.85 16.49
CA ILE A 390 8.07 -15.60 17.77
C ILE A 390 8.09 -16.87 18.64
N LYS A 391 7.00 -17.64 18.65
CA LYS A 391 6.92 -18.92 19.37
C LYS A 391 7.97 -19.93 18.86
N ILE A 392 8.15 -20.05 17.53
CA ILE A 392 9.16 -20.94 16.96
C ILE A 392 10.57 -20.48 17.33
N ILE A 393 10.89 -19.23 17.04
CA ILE A 393 12.25 -18.72 17.25
C ILE A 393 12.66 -18.61 18.71
N SER A 394 11.72 -18.51 19.65
CA SER A 394 11.99 -18.44 21.09
C SER A 394 12.74 -19.69 21.60
N THR A 395 12.62 -20.82 20.91
CA THR A 395 13.28 -22.08 21.25
C THR A 395 14.71 -22.21 20.72
N PHE A 396 15.13 -21.30 19.82
CA PHE A 396 16.41 -21.39 19.13
C PHE A 396 17.58 -20.93 20.01
N LYS A 397 18.72 -21.61 19.89
CA LYS A 397 19.91 -21.35 20.72
C LYS A 397 21.06 -20.74 19.94
N ASN A 398 21.14 -20.97 18.63
CA ASN A 398 22.28 -20.58 17.81
C ASN A 398 22.05 -19.25 17.07
N THR A 399 20.83 -18.76 17.05
CA THR A 399 20.43 -17.53 16.35
C THR A 399 19.91 -16.49 17.33
N GLN A 400 20.33 -15.25 17.13
CA GLN A 400 19.76 -14.07 17.75
C GLN A 400 18.80 -13.40 16.80
N TRP A 401 17.75 -12.83 17.34
CA TRP A 401 16.68 -12.23 16.54
C TRP A 401 16.48 -10.76 16.86
N ILE A 402 16.17 -10.00 15.81
CA ILE A 402 15.74 -8.60 15.93
C ILE A 402 14.33 -8.50 15.35
N LEU A 403 13.38 -8.01 16.13
CA LEU A 403 12.07 -7.62 15.65
C LEU A 403 12.04 -6.11 15.42
N LYS A 404 12.02 -5.71 14.17
CA LYS A 404 11.83 -4.31 13.76
C LYS A 404 10.35 -4.00 13.67
N LEU A 405 9.84 -3.20 14.59
CA LEU A 405 8.45 -2.77 14.62
C LEU A 405 8.15 -1.85 13.43
N HIS A 406 6.93 -1.99 12.87
CA HIS A 406 6.53 -1.13 11.77
C HIS A 406 6.18 0.28 12.28
N PRO A 407 6.72 1.36 11.67
CA PRO A 407 6.47 2.73 12.14
C PRO A 407 4.99 3.10 12.26
N SER A 408 4.14 2.58 11.37
CA SER A 408 2.70 2.87 11.37
C SER A 408 1.94 2.28 12.56
N ASN A 409 2.41 1.20 13.18
CA ASN A 409 1.75 0.59 14.34
C ASN A 409 1.83 1.53 15.54
N MET A 410 2.98 2.15 15.76
CA MET A 410 3.19 3.14 16.82
C MET A 410 2.38 4.41 16.61
N TRP A 411 2.37 4.91 15.36
CA TRP A 411 1.68 6.14 14.99
C TRP A 411 0.19 6.11 15.32
N ARG A 412 -0.46 4.98 15.23
CA ARG A 412 -1.91 4.87 15.40
C ARG A 412 -2.37 4.87 16.84
N GLY A 413 -1.53 4.47 17.77
CA GLY A 413 -1.76 4.70 19.19
C GLY A 413 -1.99 6.17 19.51
N GLU A 414 -1.14 7.05 18.94
CA GLU A 414 -1.26 8.50 19.13
C GLU A 414 -2.52 9.08 18.47
N VAL A 415 -2.88 8.61 17.26
CA VAL A 415 -4.05 9.12 16.53
C VAL A 415 -5.35 8.82 17.22
N LYS A 416 -5.51 7.63 17.78
CA LYS A 416 -6.72 7.24 18.49
C LYS A 416 -6.84 7.89 19.88
N LYS A 417 -5.78 8.58 20.38
CA LYS A 417 -5.70 9.03 21.76
C LYS A 417 -6.00 7.92 22.78
N GLN A 418 -5.91 6.70 22.37
CA GLN A 418 -5.81 5.61 23.31
C GLN A 418 -4.42 5.72 23.91
N LEU A 419 -4.33 5.77 25.23
CA LEU A 419 -3.09 5.53 25.96
C LEU A 419 -2.72 4.06 25.68
N ILE A 420 -2.14 3.81 24.49
CA ILE A 420 -1.54 2.52 24.20
C ILE A 420 -0.19 2.60 24.88
N ASN A 421 -0.15 2.11 26.11
CA ASN A 421 1.10 1.85 26.79
C ASN A 421 1.83 0.64 26.19
N GLU A 422 1.24 -0.03 25.18
CA GLU A 422 1.74 -1.28 24.63
C GLU A 422 1.48 -1.32 23.10
N TYR A 423 2.52 -1.59 22.32
CA TYR A 423 2.41 -1.82 20.87
C TYR A 423 1.68 -3.13 20.57
N GLU A 424 1.01 -3.21 19.44
CA GLU A 424 0.29 -4.42 19.07
C GLU A 424 1.22 -5.63 18.96
N GLU A 425 2.45 -5.45 18.47
CA GLU A 425 3.48 -6.49 18.44
C GLU A 425 3.86 -6.98 19.84
N MET A 426 3.84 -6.11 20.85
CA MET A 426 4.09 -6.51 22.23
C MET A 426 2.95 -7.35 22.80
N ARG A 427 1.71 -7.06 22.42
CA ARG A 427 0.55 -7.90 22.76
C ARG A 427 0.67 -9.29 22.13
N VAL A 428 1.15 -9.38 20.88
CA VAL A 428 1.45 -10.67 20.23
C VAL A 428 2.45 -11.46 21.06
N ILE A 429 3.58 -10.86 21.45
CA ILE A 429 4.61 -11.52 22.27
C ILE A 429 4.01 -12.06 23.56
N LYS A 430 3.30 -11.22 24.29
CA LYS A 430 2.67 -11.59 25.55
C LYS A 430 1.69 -12.75 25.40
N GLU A 431 0.90 -12.75 24.35
CA GLU A 431 -0.10 -13.80 24.11
C GLU A 431 0.53 -15.15 23.74
N TYR A 432 1.59 -15.15 22.91
CA TYR A 432 2.14 -16.38 22.37
C TYR A 432 3.26 -17.00 23.21
N VAL A 433 4.04 -16.18 23.91
CA VAL A 433 5.22 -16.64 24.67
C VAL A 433 5.31 -16.08 26.09
N GLY A 434 4.39 -15.18 26.48
CA GLY A 434 4.33 -14.58 27.82
C GLY A 434 5.24 -13.37 27.99
N GLU A 435 6.51 -13.48 27.63
CA GLU A 435 7.53 -12.44 27.77
C GLU A 435 8.44 -12.37 26.54
N ILE A 436 9.27 -11.33 26.45
CA ILE A 436 10.23 -11.21 25.35
C ILE A 436 11.29 -12.31 25.49
N PRO A 437 11.45 -13.20 24.49
CA PRO A 437 12.48 -14.24 24.52
C PRO A 437 13.90 -13.65 24.65
N ASN A 438 14.76 -14.32 25.41
CA ASN A 438 16.14 -13.87 25.65
C ASN A 438 16.96 -13.65 24.37
N ASN A 439 16.65 -14.43 23.33
CA ASN A 439 17.31 -14.34 22.03
C ASN A 439 16.66 -13.32 21.08
N LEU A 440 15.66 -12.51 21.54
CA LEU A 440 14.94 -11.52 20.74
C LEU A 440 15.21 -10.10 21.25
N LYS A 441 15.64 -9.21 20.34
CA LYS A 441 15.74 -7.77 20.57
C LYS A 441 14.64 -7.03 19.83
N ILE A 442 14.05 -6.03 20.45
CA ILE A 442 12.98 -5.22 19.86
C ILE A 442 13.56 -3.88 19.40
N ILE A 443 13.31 -3.51 18.16
CA ILE A 443 13.62 -2.17 17.65
C ILE A 443 12.31 -1.44 17.38
N ASP A 444 12.01 -0.51 18.23
CA ASP A 444 10.91 0.43 18.10
C ASP A 444 11.35 1.76 17.46
N GLN A 445 10.50 2.78 17.51
CA GLN A 445 10.82 4.11 16.94
C GLN A 445 11.85 4.91 17.73
N THR A 446 12.10 4.58 19.00
CA THR A 446 13.09 5.30 19.80
C THR A 446 14.50 4.95 19.36
N ILE A 447 14.70 3.74 18.83
CA ILE A 447 15.97 3.26 18.29
C ILE A 447 16.07 3.68 16.82
N LYS A 448 16.86 4.73 16.56
CA LYS A 448 16.97 5.42 15.26
C LYS A 448 17.95 4.77 14.29
N ILE A 449 17.76 3.49 13.99
CA ILE A 449 18.56 2.74 13.02
C ILE A 449 17.83 2.69 11.67
N LEU A 450 18.55 2.99 10.59
CA LEU A 450 17.99 2.84 9.23
C LEU A 450 17.67 1.37 8.92
N PRO A 451 16.56 1.05 8.26
CA PRO A 451 16.22 -0.33 7.91
C PRO A 451 17.29 -1.03 7.06
N ASN A 452 17.94 -0.33 6.14
CA ASN A 452 19.01 -0.91 5.31
C ASN A 452 20.24 -1.31 6.13
N SER A 453 20.54 -0.63 7.25
CA SER A 453 21.62 -1.05 8.16
C SER A 453 21.26 -2.38 8.82
N LEU A 454 20.00 -2.57 9.25
CA LEU A 454 19.53 -3.86 9.77
C LEU A 454 19.51 -4.95 8.70
N MET A 455 19.17 -4.60 7.47
CA MET A 455 19.20 -5.54 6.34
C MET A 455 20.64 -5.96 6.02
N SER A 456 21.61 -5.05 6.09
CA SER A 456 23.03 -5.37 5.91
C SER A 456 23.56 -6.31 7.00
N LEU A 457 23.12 -6.14 8.24
CA LEU A 457 23.49 -6.97 9.39
C LEU A 457 22.87 -8.37 9.29
N ALA A 458 21.65 -8.49 8.78
CA ALA A 458 20.88 -9.74 8.77
C ALA A 458 21.60 -10.86 8.00
N ASP A 459 21.66 -12.05 8.58
CA ASP A 459 21.95 -13.31 7.87
C ASP A 459 20.68 -13.91 7.25
N LEU A 460 19.53 -13.69 7.90
CA LEU A 460 18.20 -14.07 7.45
C LEU A 460 17.21 -12.94 7.71
N GLY A 461 16.41 -12.60 6.71
CA GLY A 461 15.26 -11.69 6.87
C GLY A 461 13.93 -12.43 6.79
N ILE A 462 12.97 -12.02 7.61
CA ILE A 462 11.62 -12.57 7.60
C ILE A 462 10.61 -11.43 7.42
N THR A 463 9.68 -11.61 6.51
CA THR A 463 8.53 -10.72 6.33
C THR A 463 7.40 -11.47 5.63
N VAL A 464 6.15 -10.98 5.71
CA VAL A 464 5.06 -11.64 4.97
C VAL A 464 5.15 -11.34 3.48
N ARG A 465 5.06 -10.06 3.12
CA ARG A 465 5.13 -9.55 1.73
C ARG A 465 5.69 -8.12 1.65
N GLY A 466 6.49 -7.73 2.63
CA GLY A 466 7.02 -6.37 2.77
C GLY A 466 8.03 -6.01 1.69
N THR A 467 8.20 -4.71 1.45
CA THR A 467 9.28 -4.20 0.57
C THR A 467 10.67 -4.65 1.06
N SER A 468 10.82 -4.82 2.37
CA SER A 468 12.03 -5.34 2.99
C SER A 468 12.47 -6.71 2.43
N GLY A 469 11.51 -7.57 2.05
CA GLY A 469 11.83 -8.86 1.42
C GLY A 469 12.53 -8.70 0.07
N ILE A 470 12.11 -7.71 -0.73
CA ILE A 470 12.76 -7.41 -2.02
C ILE A 470 14.14 -6.81 -1.78
N GLU A 471 14.25 -5.84 -0.88
CA GLU A 471 15.48 -5.13 -0.58
C GLU A 471 16.55 -6.06 -0.01
N LEU A 472 16.20 -6.94 0.94
CA LEU A 472 17.10 -7.99 1.45
C LEU A 472 17.59 -8.91 0.34
N ALA A 473 16.68 -9.37 -0.53
CA ALA A 473 17.04 -10.25 -1.63
C ALA A 473 17.99 -9.57 -2.65
N THR A 474 17.81 -8.28 -2.93
CA THR A 474 18.75 -7.53 -3.80
C THR A 474 20.15 -7.41 -3.20
N MET A 475 20.29 -7.53 -1.89
CA MET A 475 21.56 -7.60 -1.16
C MET A 475 22.13 -9.02 -1.08
N GLY A 476 21.46 -10.01 -1.66
CA GLY A 476 21.86 -11.43 -1.60
C GLY A 476 21.59 -12.11 -0.27
N LYS A 477 20.79 -11.50 0.60
CA LYS A 477 20.42 -12.08 1.89
C LYS A 477 19.41 -13.21 1.73
N LYS A 478 19.42 -14.19 2.64
CA LYS A 478 18.36 -15.19 2.74
C LYS A 478 17.07 -14.51 3.21
N VAL A 479 15.96 -14.82 2.57
CA VAL A 479 14.66 -14.24 2.92
C VAL A 479 13.60 -15.32 2.97
N ILE A 480 12.84 -15.38 4.06
CA ILE A 480 11.64 -16.23 4.16
C ILE A 480 10.41 -15.33 4.07
N THR A 481 9.44 -15.74 3.25
CA THR A 481 8.17 -15.06 3.07
C THR A 481 7.00 -16.01 3.10
N LEU A 482 5.83 -15.52 3.53
CA LEU A 482 4.62 -16.33 3.67
C LEU A 482 3.40 -15.71 3.00
N GLY A 483 3.55 -14.53 2.40
CA GLY A 483 2.45 -13.80 1.76
C GLY A 483 2.42 -13.98 0.25
N ARG A 484 1.27 -14.38 -0.28
CA ARG A 484 1.02 -14.48 -1.72
C ARG A 484 0.71 -13.13 -2.35
N GLY A 485 0.73 -13.07 -3.69
CA GLY A 485 0.21 -11.98 -4.49
C GLY A 485 1.17 -10.84 -4.75
N ARG A 486 2.42 -10.89 -4.29
CA ARG A 486 3.39 -9.83 -4.59
C ARG A 486 4.58 -10.33 -5.41
N TYR A 487 5.42 -11.15 -4.83
CA TYR A 487 6.66 -11.65 -5.44
C TYR A 487 6.92 -13.15 -5.20
N ASP A 488 6.01 -13.83 -4.58
CA ASP A 488 6.04 -15.27 -4.27
C ASP A 488 6.35 -16.15 -5.49
N LYS A 489 5.98 -15.70 -6.71
CA LYS A 489 6.19 -16.44 -7.97
C LYS A 489 7.60 -16.28 -8.57
N TYR A 490 8.44 -15.37 -8.06
CA TYR A 490 9.67 -14.95 -8.77
C TYR A 490 10.96 -15.59 -8.25
N LYS A 491 10.88 -16.52 -7.31
CA LYS A 491 12.00 -17.35 -6.82
C LYS A 491 13.22 -16.52 -6.38
N PHE A 492 12.99 -15.48 -5.60
CA PHE A 492 14.06 -14.74 -4.91
C PHE A 492 13.84 -14.63 -3.40
N THR A 493 12.73 -15.17 -2.91
CA THR A 493 12.48 -15.42 -1.50
C THR A 493 12.11 -16.89 -1.31
N ASN A 494 12.44 -17.46 -0.16
CA ASN A 494 12.00 -18.80 0.23
C ASN A 494 10.57 -18.66 0.72
N PHE A 495 9.63 -18.91 -0.17
CA PHE A 495 8.20 -18.84 0.12
C PHE A 495 7.73 -20.16 0.73
N CYS A 496 6.99 -20.09 1.84
CA CYS A 496 6.42 -21.24 2.51
C CYS A 496 4.90 -21.25 2.37
N ASP A 497 4.35 -22.40 1.98
CA ASP A 497 2.92 -22.63 1.84
C ASP A 497 2.29 -23.22 3.11
N THR A 498 3.11 -23.82 3.99
CA THR A 498 2.66 -24.49 5.22
C THR A 498 3.46 -24.04 6.43
N LEU A 499 2.92 -24.29 7.63
CA LEU A 499 3.63 -24.04 8.88
C LEU A 499 4.84 -24.95 9.03
N ASP A 500 4.73 -26.20 8.59
CA ASP A 500 5.80 -27.18 8.72
C ASP A 500 7.00 -26.79 7.83
N GLU A 501 6.76 -26.40 6.57
CA GLU A 501 7.82 -25.84 5.71
C GLU A 501 8.48 -24.61 6.33
N TYR A 502 7.67 -23.72 6.90
CA TYR A 502 8.18 -22.53 7.55
C TYR A 502 9.05 -22.86 8.76
N LYS A 503 8.58 -23.75 9.62
CA LYS A 503 9.31 -24.21 10.79
C LYS A 503 10.60 -24.92 10.39
N GLU A 504 10.55 -25.80 9.41
CA GLU A 504 11.70 -26.53 8.89
C GLU A 504 12.80 -25.61 8.33
N LEU A 505 12.42 -24.55 7.59
CA LEU A 505 13.38 -23.54 7.12
C LEU A 505 14.01 -22.74 8.27
N LEU A 506 13.24 -22.38 9.27
CA LEU A 506 13.74 -21.65 10.44
C LEU A 506 14.70 -22.53 11.27
N GLU A 507 14.35 -23.78 11.50
CA GLU A 507 15.19 -24.77 12.19
C GLU A 507 16.49 -25.04 11.41
N SER A 508 16.38 -25.20 10.08
CA SER A 508 17.56 -25.36 9.21
C SER A 508 18.50 -24.18 9.30
N PHE A 509 17.96 -22.96 9.40
CA PHE A 509 18.78 -21.77 9.57
C PHE A 509 19.48 -21.75 10.93
N ASP A 510 18.80 -22.04 12.02
CA ASP A 510 19.39 -22.09 13.37
C ASP A 510 20.50 -23.13 13.46
N LEU A 511 20.33 -24.29 12.80
CA LEU A 511 21.32 -25.38 12.75
C LEU A 511 22.47 -25.12 11.75
N GLY A 512 22.42 -24.04 10.96
CA GLY A 512 23.45 -23.72 9.96
C GLY A 512 23.35 -24.55 8.68
N ASN A 513 22.24 -25.25 8.46
CA ASN A 513 21.98 -26.01 7.23
C ASN A 513 21.27 -25.11 6.20
N TYR A 514 21.98 -24.68 5.15
CA TYR A 514 21.49 -23.75 4.15
C TYR A 514 21.13 -24.38 2.80
N GLU A 515 21.22 -25.69 2.65
CA GLU A 515 20.93 -26.38 1.39
C GLU A 515 19.49 -26.18 0.90
N LYS A 516 18.57 -25.97 1.84
CA LYS A 516 17.14 -25.71 1.55
C LYS A 516 16.86 -24.28 1.07
N PHE A 517 17.82 -23.38 1.20
CA PHE A 517 17.65 -22.00 0.77
C PHE A 517 17.98 -21.82 -0.71
N LEU A 518 17.29 -20.89 -1.36
CA LEU A 518 17.58 -20.50 -2.73
C LEU A 518 19.03 -20.02 -2.88
N ARG A 519 19.62 -20.31 -4.02
CA ARG A 519 20.99 -19.89 -4.34
C ARG A 519 21.10 -18.37 -4.46
N SER A 520 22.15 -17.80 -3.90
CA SER A 520 22.33 -16.34 -3.80
C SER A 520 22.41 -15.65 -5.17
N ASP A 521 23.01 -16.28 -6.19
CA ASP A 521 23.09 -15.74 -7.55
C ASP A 521 21.70 -15.58 -8.18
N GLN A 522 20.84 -16.60 -8.07
CA GLN A 522 19.45 -16.57 -8.53
C GLN A 522 18.63 -15.52 -7.75
N VAL A 523 18.83 -15.43 -6.44
CA VAL A 523 18.13 -14.46 -5.58
C VAL A 523 18.47 -13.05 -6.00
N ILE A 524 19.76 -12.73 -6.18
CA ILE A 524 20.22 -11.40 -6.61
C ILE A 524 19.67 -11.05 -8.00
N GLU A 525 19.79 -11.96 -8.97
CA GLU A 525 19.28 -11.70 -10.32
C GLU A 525 17.79 -11.39 -10.31
N ASN A 526 16.99 -12.32 -9.79
CA ASN A 526 15.53 -12.23 -9.86
C ASN A 526 14.97 -11.04 -9.05
N SER A 527 15.52 -10.78 -7.86
CA SER A 527 15.07 -9.64 -7.04
C SER A 527 15.39 -8.30 -7.68
N ASN A 528 16.55 -8.17 -8.31
CA ASN A 528 16.91 -6.95 -9.02
C ASN A 528 16.04 -6.72 -10.26
N ILE A 529 15.71 -7.77 -11.01
CA ILE A 529 14.75 -7.68 -12.13
C ILE A 529 13.36 -7.25 -11.65
N PHE A 530 12.93 -7.80 -10.50
CA PHE A 530 11.62 -7.46 -9.93
C PHE A 530 11.54 -6.02 -9.43
N TYR A 531 12.62 -5.54 -8.80
CA TYR A 531 12.70 -4.17 -8.27
C TYR A 531 12.80 -3.10 -9.37
N TYR A 532 13.48 -3.43 -10.51
CA TYR A 532 13.71 -2.53 -11.65
C TYR A 532 12.44 -2.05 -12.32
#